data_4933ec0f4120bf9ec7926bda2ab0e8b0
#
_entry.id   4933ec0f4120bf9ec7926bda2ab0e8b0
#
_cell.length_a   1.000
_cell.length_b   1.000
_cell.length_c   1.000
_cell.angle_alpha   90.00
_cell.angle_beta   90.00
_cell.angle_gamma   90.00
#
_symmetry.space_group_name_H-M   'P 1'
#
loop_
_entity.id
_entity.type
_entity.pdbx_description
1 polymer ?
#
loop_
_entity_poly.entity_id
_entity_poly.type
_entity_poly.pdbx_seq_one_letter_code
_entity_poly.pdbx_strand_id
1 'polypeptide(L)'
;MRTLIREDLEAARDRLESLTAPQRLAWAFEHCGDGFALTTSFGIQSSVLLHMLSRLPTGHSVPVIWVDTGYLPPETYQYSEQLMELFDVRLVVAQSSISPARMEALHGRLWETGDVVDLETYHRIRKVEPLEQAMADHGVTCWASGVRSSQTDHRRSMSWLDPIRDRLSLRPLLDWTPRDIYYYMQEHDLPQHPLFEKGYSTVGDWHSSGPDAGELSGRETRFGGLKQECGIHLPQDAVEGLMGDGI
;
A
#
# COMPACT_ATOMS: atom_id res chain seq x y z
N MET A 1 1.22 -24.58 -5.57
CA MET A 1 0.60 -23.32 -6.02
C MET A 1 0.04 -23.54 -7.43
N ARG A 2 -1.28 -23.56 -7.63
CA ARG A 2 -1.82 -23.54 -9.01
C ARG A 2 -1.55 -22.13 -9.53
N THR A 3 -0.64 -22.01 -10.49
CA THR A 3 -0.50 -20.82 -11.31
C THR A 3 -1.87 -20.59 -11.93
N LEU A 4 -2.53 -19.48 -11.60
CA LEU A 4 -3.74 -19.09 -12.33
C LEU A 4 -3.34 -18.96 -13.81
N ILE A 5 -3.90 -19.80 -14.65
CA ILE A 5 -3.72 -19.73 -16.08
C ILE A 5 -4.32 -18.38 -16.51
N ARG A 6 -3.83 -17.78 -17.59
CA ARG A 6 -4.24 -16.45 -18.06
C ARG A 6 -5.76 -16.31 -18.23
N GLU A 7 -6.43 -17.38 -18.69
CA GLU A 7 -7.89 -17.47 -18.81
C GLU A 7 -8.60 -17.41 -17.45
N ASP A 8 -8.03 -18.03 -16.40
CA ASP A 8 -8.56 -17.97 -15.04
C ASP A 8 -8.45 -16.56 -14.45
N LEU A 9 -7.40 -15.80 -14.82
CA LEU A 9 -7.19 -14.44 -14.34
C LEU A 9 -8.19 -13.45 -14.97
N GLU A 10 -8.50 -13.59 -16.27
CA GLU A 10 -9.49 -12.76 -16.96
C GLU A 10 -10.89 -13.02 -16.38
N ALA A 11 -11.28 -14.27 -16.21
CA ALA A 11 -12.56 -14.62 -15.58
C ALA A 11 -12.67 -14.10 -14.13
N ALA A 12 -11.55 -14.12 -13.38
CA ALA A 12 -11.52 -13.54 -12.04
C ALA A 12 -11.69 -12.01 -12.06
N ARG A 13 -11.08 -11.31 -13.02
CA ARG A 13 -11.25 -9.86 -13.20
C ARG A 13 -12.68 -9.48 -13.52
N ASP A 14 -13.31 -10.16 -14.48
CA ASP A 14 -14.71 -9.95 -14.86
C ASP A 14 -15.64 -10.18 -13.66
N ARG A 15 -15.35 -11.21 -12.87
CA ARG A 15 -16.09 -11.49 -11.64
C ARG A 15 -15.94 -10.35 -10.63
N LEU A 16 -14.71 -9.89 -10.37
CA LEU A 16 -14.39 -8.84 -9.41
C LEU A 16 -15.00 -7.49 -9.81
N GLU A 17 -15.13 -7.19 -11.09
CA GLU A 17 -15.78 -5.97 -11.59
C GLU A 17 -17.23 -5.89 -11.13
N SER A 18 -17.95 -7.00 -11.12
CA SER A 18 -19.36 -7.06 -10.70
C SER A 18 -19.58 -7.01 -9.18
N LEU A 19 -18.51 -7.11 -8.38
CA LEU A 19 -18.57 -7.17 -6.92
C LEU A 19 -18.36 -5.79 -6.27
N THR A 20 -18.95 -5.60 -5.09
CA THR A 20 -18.64 -4.46 -4.21
C THR A 20 -17.27 -4.64 -3.54
N ALA A 21 -16.68 -3.58 -2.99
CA ALA A 21 -15.39 -3.66 -2.32
C ALA A 21 -15.33 -4.68 -1.18
N PRO A 22 -16.32 -4.78 -0.26
CA PRO A 22 -16.35 -5.87 0.74
C PRO A 22 -16.45 -7.26 0.11
N GLN A 23 -17.22 -7.42 -0.97
CA GLN A 23 -17.35 -8.70 -1.66
C GLN A 23 -16.06 -9.11 -2.36
N ARG A 24 -15.28 -8.16 -2.88
CA ARG A 24 -13.93 -8.40 -3.45
C ARG A 24 -12.96 -8.93 -2.38
N LEU A 25 -13.00 -8.38 -1.17
CA LEU A 25 -12.21 -8.90 -0.05
C LEU A 25 -12.62 -10.31 0.35
N ALA A 26 -13.94 -10.56 0.47
CA ALA A 26 -14.48 -11.88 0.78
C ALA A 26 -14.05 -12.91 -0.28
N TRP A 27 -14.18 -12.54 -1.56
CA TRP A 27 -13.74 -13.38 -2.69
C TRP A 27 -12.26 -13.78 -2.57
N ALA A 28 -11.38 -12.81 -2.27
CA ALA A 28 -9.95 -13.09 -2.15
C ALA A 28 -9.65 -14.03 -0.96
N PHE A 29 -10.31 -13.82 0.16
CA PHE A 29 -10.18 -14.70 1.31
C PHE A 29 -10.65 -16.12 1.01
N GLU A 30 -11.78 -16.29 0.34
CA GLU A 30 -12.33 -17.59 -0.06
C GLU A 30 -11.40 -18.34 -1.04
N HIS A 31 -10.72 -17.63 -1.94
CA HIS A 31 -9.87 -18.23 -2.98
C HIS A 31 -8.43 -18.47 -2.53
N CYS A 32 -7.91 -17.66 -1.64
CA CYS A 32 -6.51 -17.71 -1.22
C CYS A 32 -6.33 -18.25 0.20
N GLY A 33 -7.40 -18.29 1.02
CA GLY A 33 -7.36 -18.81 2.39
C GLY A 33 -6.24 -18.19 3.22
N ASP A 34 -5.43 -19.02 3.87
CA ASP A 34 -4.29 -18.60 4.69
C ASP A 34 -3.20 -17.85 3.91
N GLY A 35 -3.21 -17.92 2.58
CA GLY A 35 -2.32 -17.17 1.71
C GLY A 35 -2.78 -15.73 1.42
N PHE A 36 -3.91 -15.30 1.99
CA PHE A 36 -4.40 -13.94 1.82
C PHE A 36 -3.86 -13.00 2.89
N ALA A 37 -3.44 -11.79 2.50
CA ALA A 37 -3.04 -10.72 3.39
C ALA A 37 -3.61 -9.37 2.94
N LEU A 38 -3.63 -8.38 3.83
CA LEU A 38 -3.91 -7.00 3.51
C LEU A 38 -2.65 -6.18 3.75
N THR A 39 -2.38 -5.18 2.90
CA THR A 39 -1.31 -4.20 3.15
C THR A 39 -1.91 -2.85 3.48
N THR A 40 -1.29 -2.16 4.43
CA THR A 40 -1.67 -0.80 4.81
C THR A 40 -0.44 0.10 4.94
N SER A 41 -0.62 1.39 4.71
CA SER A 41 0.37 2.42 5.04
C SER A 41 -0.05 3.27 6.24
N PHE A 42 -1.19 2.98 6.84
CA PHE A 42 -1.86 3.85 7.82
C PHE A 42 -1.92 5.32 7.38
N GLY A 43 -2.07 5.54 6.07
CA GLY A 43 -2.29 6.89 5.51
C GLY A 43 -3.72 7.39 5.72
N ILE A 44 -4.01 8.57 5.18
CA ILE A 44 -5.23 9.36 5.41
C ILE A 44 -6.54 8.54 5.36
N GLN A 45 -6.63 7.54 4.50
CA GLN A 45 -7.86 6.80 4.22
C GLN A 45 -7.75 5.30 4.51
N SER A 46 -6.74 4.91 5.30
CA SER A 46 -6.47 3.49 5.58
C SER A 46 -7.55 2.82 6.43
N SER A 47 -8.30 3.57 7.23
CA SER A 47 -9.40 3.07 8.07
C SER A 47 -10.49 2.35 7.25
N VAL A 48 -10.74 2.79 6.02
CA VAL A 48 -11.80 2.21 5.16
C VAL A 48 -11.56 0.72 4.88
N LEU A 49 -10.38 0.37 4.38
CA LEU A 49 -10.08 -1.02 4.01
C LEU A 49 -9.90 -1.91 5.26
N LEU A 50 -9.35 -1.36 6.34
CA LEU A 50 -9.23 -2.05 7.63
C LEU A 50 -10.61 -2.33 8.24
N HIS A 51 -11.54 -1.36 8.20
CA HIS A 51 -12.91 -1.56 8.63
C HIS A 51 -13.61 -2.64 7.79
N MET A 52 -13.49 -2.62 6.46
CA MET A 52 -14.07 -3.66 5.61
C MET A 52 -13.51 -5.05 5.95
N LEU A 53 -12.21 -5.15 6.22
CA LEU A 53 -11.58 -6.40 6.64
C LEU A 53 -12.14 -6.89 7.98
N SER A 54 -12.26 -6.01 8.98
CA SER A 54 -12.78 -6.35 10.31
C SER A 54 -14.24 -6.86 10.28
N ARG A 55 -15.00 -6.51 9.23
CA ARG A 55 -16.37 -6.98 9.04
C ARG A 55 -16.48 -8.36 8.40
N LEU A 56 -15.38 -8.94 7.90
CA LEU A 56 -15.37 -10.32 7.43
C LEU A 56 -15.38 -11.28 8.63
N PRO A 57 -16.08 -12.42 8.54
CA PRO A 57 -16.19 -13.39 9.66
C PRO A 57 -14.84 -13.82 10.27
N THR A 58 -13.81 -13.88 9.44
CA THR A 58 -12.44 -14.28 9.82
C THR A 58 -11.42 -13.16 9.60
N GLY A 59 -11.88 -11.92 9.44
CA GLY A 59 -11.02 -10.78 9.12
C GLY A 59 -9.90 -10.54 10.14
N HIS A 60 -10.14 -10.79 11.41
CA HIS A 60 -9.15 -10.68 12.49
C HIS A 60 -7.97 -11.67 12.35
N SER A 61 -8.13 -12.78 11.62
CA SER A 61 -7.04 -13.75 11.37
C SER A 61 -6.15 -13.37 10.20
N VAL A 62 -6.63 -12.50 9.30
CA VAL A 62 -5.89 -12.06 8.11
C VAL A 62 -4.71 -11.18 8.53
N PRO A 63 -3.47 -11.50 8.14
CA PRO A 63 -2.33 -10.62 8.43
C PRO A 63 -2.47 -9.29 7.69
N VAL A 64 -2.37 -8.20 8.45
CA VAL A 64 -2.29 -6.83 7.94
C VAL A 64 -0.82 -6.42 7.96
N ILE A 65 -0.18 -6.39 6.80
CA ILE A 65 1.24 -6.08 6.68
C ILE A 65 1.40 -4.55 6.53
N TRP A 66 2.16 -3.99 7.44
CA TRP A 66 2.55 -2.58 7.45
C TRP A 66 4.04 -2.41 7.29
N VAL A 67 4.46 -1.69 6.27
CA VAL A 67 5.89 -1.33 6.11
C VAL A 67 6.19 -0.11 6.96
N ASP A 68 6.90 -0.33 8.07
CA ASP A 68 7.47 0.75 8.87
C ASP A 68 8.87 1.09 8.34
N THR A 69 8.96 2.25 7.71
CA THR A 69 10.22 2.73 7.13
C THR A 69 11.17 3.31 8.18
N GLY A 70 10.69 3.59 9.39
CA GLY A 70 11.40 4.35 10.43
C GLY A 70 11.46 5.86 10.15
N TYR A 71 10.73 6.31 9.12
CA TYR A 71 10.64 7.72 8.71
C TYR A 71 9.20 8.23 8.64
N LEU A 72 8.25 7.48 9.21
CA LEU A 72 6.86 7.90 9.24
C LEU A 72 6.65 9.04 10.25
N PRO A 73 5.68 9.93 10.03
CA PRO A 73 5.30 10.95 11.00
C PRO A 73 4.79 10.34 12.32
N PRO A 74 5.01 11.00 13.48
CA PRO A 74 4.46 10.55 14.76
C PRO A 74 2.94 10.33 14.72
N GLU A 75 2.22 11.15 13.97
CA GLU A 75 0.77 11.06 13.79
C GLU A 75 0.36 9.74 13.12
N THR A 76 1.19 9.20 12.21
CA THR A 76 0.93 7.90 11.57
C THR A 76 1.07 6.75 12.57
N TYR A 77 2.07 6.79 13.46
CA TYR A 77 2.22 5.79 14.52
C TYR A 77 1.04 5.85 15.52
N GLN A 78 0.64 7.05 15.94
CA GLN A 78 -0.51 7.23 16.84
C GLN A 78 -1.82 6.73 16.18
N TYR A 79 -2.00 7.04 14.91
CA TYR A 79 -3.17 6.61 14.15
C TYR A 79 -3.20 5.09 13.93
N SER A 80 -2.04 4.45 13.72
CA SER A 80 -1.97 3.00 13.62
C SER A 80 -2.42 2.31 14.90
N GLU A 81 -1.95 2.75 16.08
CA GLU A 81 -2.38 2.21 17.38
C GLU A 81 -3.91 2.36 17.56
N GLN A 82 -4.45 3.53 17.24
CA GLN A 82 -5.90 3.77 17.31
C GLN A 82 -6.69 2.80 16.42
N LEU A 83 -6.26 2.58 15.17
CA LEU A 83 -6.95 1.67 14.25
C LEU A 83 -6.80 0.20 14.63
N MET A 84 -5.66 -0.15 15.21
CA MET A 84 -5.39 -1.49 15.71
C MET A 84 -6.34 -1.86 16.86
N GLU A 85 -6.48 -0.96 17.82
CA GLU A 85 -7.40 -1.14 18.95
C GLU A 85 -8.87 -1.19 18.47
N LEU A 86 -9.23 -0.31 17.51
CA LEU A 86 -10.60 -0.22 17.02
C LEU A 86 -11.05 -1.45 16.23
N PHE A 87 -10.18 -2.04 15.41
CA PHE A 87 -10.55 -3.08 14.45
C PHE A 87 -10.09 -4.49 14.82
N ASP A 88 -9.35 -4.65 15.92
CA ASP A 88 -8.78 -5.94 16.36
C ASP A 88 -8.10 -6.70 15.20
N VAL A 89 -7.18 -6.04 14.52
CA VAL A 89 -6.48 -6.61 13.35
C VAL A 89 -5.16 -7.27 13.74
N ARG A 90 -4.81 -8.35 13.04
CA ARG A 90 -3.52 -9.03 13.19
C ARG A 90 -2.42 -8.26 12.45
N LEU A 91 -1.75 -7.33 13.14
CA LEU A 91 -0.67 -6.53 12.54
C LEU A 91 0.62 -7.33 12.37
N VAL A 92 1.24 -7.18 11.20
CA VAL A 92 2.61 -7.62 10.89
C VAL A 92 3.41 -6.38 10.48
N VAL A 93 4.36 -5.97 11.33
CA VAL A 93 5.24 -4.83 11.04
C VAL A 93 6.44 -5.30 10.25
N ALA A 94 6.53 -4.86 9.00
CA ALA A 94 7.65 -5.14 8.09
C ALA A 94 8.68 -4.01 8.16
N GLN A 95 9.88 -4.30 8.65
CA GLN A 95 10.98 -3.35 8.78
C GLN A 95 12.22 -3.81 8.04
N SER A 96 13.01 -2.87 7.51
CA SER A 96 14.31 -3.17 6.93
C SER A 96 15.27 -3.71 8.00
N SER A 97 16.09 -4.69 7.64
CA SER A 97 17.17 -5.20 8.48
C SER A 97 18.28 -4.14 8.74
N ILE A 98 18.30 -3.07 7.96
CA ILE A 98 19.19 -1.92 8.13
C ILE A 98 18.41 -0.81 8.82
N SER A 99 18.86 -0.35 9.99
CA SER A 99 18.24 0.79 10.67
C SER A 99 18.36 2.08 9.86
N PRO A 100 17.44 3.07 10.05
CA PRO A 100 17.57 4.38 9.42
C PRO A 100 18.95 5.02 9.58
N ALA A 101 19.47 5.06 10.79
CA ALA A 101 20.77 5.64 11.09
C ALA A 101 21.93 4.93 10.35
N ARG A 102 21.88 3.59 10.25
CA ARG A 102 22.89 2.83 9.52
C ARG A 102 22.81 3.08 8.01
N MET A 103 21.60 3.15 7.45
CA MET A 103 21.41 3.47 6.04
C MET A 103 21.97 4.86 5.72
N GLU A 104 21.64 5.88 6.52
CA GLU A 104 22.14 7.24 6.33
C GLU A 104 23.66 7.33 6.44
N ALA A 105 24.26 6.58 7.37
CA ALA A 105 25.72 6.55 7.55
C ALA A 105 26.45 5.91 6.36
N LEU A 106 25.85 4.91 5.70
CA LEU A 106 26.47 4.17 4.60
C LEU A 106 26.18 4.77 3.22
N HIS A 107 24.98 5.33 3.03
CA HIS A 107 24.46 5.77 1.73
C HIS A 107 24.08 7.25 1.70
N GLY A 108 24.13 7.96 2.84
CA GLY A 108 23.60 9.30 2.96
C GLY A 108 22.07 9.33 2.97
N ARG A 109 21.53 10.53 2.87
CA ARG A 109 20.08 10.75 2.76
C ARG A 109 19.66 10.68 1.30
N LEU A 110 19.41 9.46 0.83
CA LEU A 110 19.09 9.16 -0.57
C LEU A 110 17.90 9.94 -1.14
N TRP A 111 17.02 10.45 -0.29
CA TRP A 111 15.87 11.29 -0.71
C TRP A 111 16.22 12.78 -0.91
N GLU A 112 17.43 13.23 -0.53
CA GLU A 112 17.88 14.62 -0.66
C GLU A 112 18.75 14.85 -1.90
N THR A 113 19.20 13.81 -2.58
CA THR A 113 20.13 13.90 -3.72
C THR A 113 19.49 14.46 -4.99
N GLY A 114 18.16 14.33 -5.12
CA GLY A 114 17.45 14.64 -6.36
C GLY A 114 17.66 13.61 -7.48
N ASP A 115 18.40 12.54 -7.23
CA ASP A 115 18.62 11.45 -8.17
C ASP A 115 17.52 10.37 -8.05
N VAL A 116 16.96 9.97 -9.17
CA VAL A 116 15.92 8.92 -9.24
C VAL A 116 16.48 7.56 -8.80
N VAL A 117 17.74 7.23 -9.12
CA VAL A 117 18.37 5.96 -8.75
C VAL A 117 18.55 5.86 -7.24
N ASP A 118 18.98 6.94 -6.59
CA ASP A 118 19.09 7.01 -5.13
C ASP A 118 17.72 6.85 -4.46
N LEU A 119 16.70 7.49 -5.03
CA LEU A 119 15.33 7.38 -4.53
C LEU A 119 14.76 5.96 -4.70
N GLU A 120 15.11 5.27 -5.77
CA GLU A 120 14.79 3.86 -5.99
C GLU A 120 15.51 2.94 -5.01
N THR A 121 16.78 3.21 -4.75
CA THR A 121 17.56 2.51 -3.73
C THR A 121 16.92 2.68 -2.35
N TYR A 122 16.50 3.90 -2.00
CA TYR A 122 15.74 4.16 -0.78
C TYR A 122 14.46 3.32 -0.72
N HIS A 123 13.64 3.35 -1.78
CA HIS A 123 12.39 2.60 -1.82
C HIS A 123 12.63 1.09 -1.73
N ARG A 124 13.65 0.57 -2.38
CA ARG A 124 14.03 -0.84 -2.32
C ARG A 124 14.36 -1.24 -0.88
N ILE A 125 15.29 -0.53 -0.24
CA ILE A 125 15.78 -0.85 1.11
C ILE A 125 14.69 -0.68 2.17
N ARG A 126 13.89 0.40 2.07
CA ARG A 126 12.95 0.77 3.15
C ARG A 126 11.53 0.27 2.95
N LYS A 127 11.16 -0.12 1.72
CA LYS A 127 9.75 -0.46 1.41
C LYS A 127 9.60 -1.82 0.72
N VAL A 128 10.28 -2.03 -0.40
CA VAL A 128 10.05 -3.23 -1.22
C VAL A 128 10.61 -4.49 -0.56
N GLU A 129 11.90 -4.50 -0.21
CA GLU A 129 12.54 -5.66 0.44
C GLU A 129 11.85 -6.07 1.76
N PRO A 130 11.55 -5.15 2.70
CA PRO A 130 10.84 -5.52 3.92
C PRO A 130 9.45 -6.12 3.66
N LEU A 131 8.72 -5.56 2.69
CA LEU A 131 7.40 -6.08 2.33
C LEU A 131 7.50 -7.49 1.74
N GLU A 132 8.42 -7.71 0.80
CA GLU A 132 8.62 -9.02 0.17
C GLU A 132 9.02 -10.08 1.21
N GLN A 133 9.90 -9.73 2.15
CA GLN A 133 10.30 -10.63 3.24
C GLN A 133 9.09 -10.99 4.12
N ALA A 134 8.32 -9.99 4.55
CA ALA A 134 7.13 -10.24 5.38
C ALA A 134 6.09 -11.08 4.63
N MET A 135 5.87 -10.83 3.34
CA MET A 135 4.97 -11.65 2.52
C MET A 135 5.46 -13.09 2.38
N ALA A 136 6.78 -13.30 2.23
CA ALA A 136 7.38 -14.63 2.15
C ALA A 136 7.25 -15.39 3.48
N ASP A 137 7.58 -14.73 4.60
CA ASP A 137 7.52 -15.32 5.95
C ASP A 137 6.11 -15.77 6.34
N HIS A 138 5.08 -15.09 5.81
CA HIS A 138 3.68 -15.40 6.04
C HIS A 138 3.02 -16.23 4.93
N GLY A 139 3.79 -16.70 3.94
CA GLY A 139 3.27 -17.54 2.85
C GLY A 139 2.21 -16.85 1.99
N VAL A 140 2.27 -15.52 1.86
CA VAL A 140 1.28 -14.73 1.13
C VAL A 140 1.34 -15.06 -0.37
N THR A 141 0.19 -15.41 -0.93
CA THR A 141 0.02 -15.67 -2.38
C THR A 141 -0.89 -14.64 -3.04
N CYS A 142 -1.73 -13.96 -2.25
CA CYS A 142 -2.59 -12.87 -2.68
C CYS A 142 -2.62 -11.78 -1.61
N TRP A 143 -2.57 -10.53 -2.02
CA TRP A 143 -2.62 -9.41 -1.09
C TRP A 143 -3.53 -8.29 -1.59
N ALA A 144 -4.30 -7.71 -0.68
CA ALA A 144 -5.15 -6.57 -0.98
C ALA A 144 -4.49 -5.25 -0.55
N SER A 145 -4.80 -4.17 -1.27
CA SER A 145 -4.33 -2.83 -0.97
C SER A 145 -5.37 -1.76 -1.25
N GLY A 146 -5.25 -0.60 -0.61
CA GLY A 146 -6.15 0.55 -0.77
C GLY A 146 -5.85 1.42 -2.01
N VAL A 147 -5.31 0.83 -3.07
CA VAL A 147 -5.05 1.53 -4.35
C VAL A 147 -6.35 1.90 -5.03
N ARG A 148 -6.42 3.12 -5.57
CA ARG A 148 -7.53 3.63 -6.38
C ARG A 148 -7.01 4.18 -7.70
N SER A 149 -7.78 3.99 -8.77
CA SER A 149 -7.42 4.45 -10.12
C SER A 149 -7.25 5.97 -10.21
N SER A 150 -7.98 6.73 -9.40
CA SER A 150 -7.94 8.19 -9.38
C SER A 150 -6.67 8.81 -8.77
N GLN A 151 -5.76 7.99 -8.20
CA GLN A 151 -4.60 8.52 -7.45
C GLN A 151 -3.41 8.92 -8.31
N THR A 152 -3.16 8.23 -9.43
CA THR A 152 -2.08 8.51 -10.40
C THR A 152 -2.45 7.99 -11.78
N ASP A 153 -1.79 8.47 -12.83
CA ASP A 153 -1.99 7.97 -14.20
C ASP A 153 -1.61 6.48 -14.32
N HIS A 154 -0.53 6.07 -13.66
CA HIS A 154 -0.14 4.68 -13.60
C HIS A 154 -1.26 3.80 -13.00
N ARG A 155 -1.90 4.25 -11.90
CA ARG A 155 -2.97 3.49 -11.23
C ARG A 155 -4.26 3.43 -12.04
N ARG A 156 -4.45 4.38 -12.94
CA ARG A 156 -5.61 4.40 -13.86
C ARG A 156 -5.59 3.22 -14.83
N SER A 157 -4.41 2.70 -15.16
CA SER A 157 -4.24 1.52 -16.04
C SER A 157 -4.27 0.17 -15.31
N MET A 158 -4.38 0.16 -13.97
CA MET A 158 -4.40 -1.08 -13.19
C MET A 158 -5.76 -1.79 -13.28
N SER A 159 -5.74 -3.12 -13.16
CA SER A 159 -6.94 -3.95 -13.03
C SER A 159 -7.27 -4.26 -11.56
N TRP A 160 -8.44 -4.85 -11.31
CA TRP A 160 -8.84 -5.33 -9.99
C TRP A 160 -7.87 -6.35 -9.39
N LEU A 161 -7.30 -7.19 -10.25
CA LEU A 161 -6.40 -8.28 -9.89
C LEU A 161 -5.27 -8.38 -10.91
N ASP A 162 -4.03 -8.20 -10.46
CA ASP A 162 -2.86 -8.34 -11.31
C ASP A 162 -1.78 -9.21 -10.64
N PRO A 163 -1.03 -9.99 -11.42
CA PRO A 163 0.17 -10.64 -10.91
C PRO A 163 1.26 -9.60 -10.66
N ILE A 164 1.83 -9.58 -9.46
CA ILE A 164 2.97 -8.76 -9.07
C ILE A 164 3.94 -9.65 -8.31
N ARG A 165 5.16 -9.83 -8.82
CA ARG A 165 6.25 -10.58 -8.16
C ARG A 165 5.79 -11.92 -7.61
N ASP A 166 5.27 -12.79 -8.48
CA ASP A 166 4.79 -14.15 -8.17
C ASP A 166 3.57 -14.22 -7.22
N ARG A 167 2.92 -13.10 -6.93
CA ARG A 167 1.70 -13.02 -6.11
C ARG A 167 0.58 -12.30 -6.85
N LEU A 168 -0.65 -12.50 -6.40
CA LEU A 168 -1.79 -11.73 -6.87
C LEU A 168 -1.95 -10.47 -6.04
N SER A 169 -2.08 -9.33 -6.69
CA SER A 169 -2.39 -8.04 -6.08
C SER A 169 -3.84 -7.66 -6.36
N LEU A 170 -4.67 -7.64 -5.32
CA LEU A 170 -6.08 -7.23 -5.37
C LEU A 170 -6.23 -5.78 -4.97
N ARG A 171 -7.10 -5.06 -5.67
CA ARG A 171 -7.42 -3.65 -5.40
C ARG A 171 -8.91 -3.47 -5.19
N PRO A 172 -9.43 -3.74 -3.98
CA PRO A 172 -10.87 -3.72 -3.72
C PRO A 172 -11.53 -2.38 -3.96
N LEU A 173 -10.77 -1.28 -3.79
CA LEU A 173 -11.21 0.11 -3.89
C LEU A 173 -10.83 0.77 -5.22
N LEU A 174 -10.46 0.01 -6.27
CA LEU A 174 -9.90 0.56 -7.50
C LEU A 174 -10.78 1.64 -8.14
N ASP A 175 -12.10 1.44 -8.16
CA ASP A 175 -13.13 2.33 -8.71
C ASP A 175 -13.59 3.44 -7.75
N TRP A 176 -13.15 3.42 -6.50
CA TRP A 176 -13.61 4.39 -5.50
C TRP A 176 -12.97 5.76 -5.70
N THR A 177 -13.83 6.77 -5.68
CA THR A 177 -13.41 8.17 -5.69
C THR A 177 -13.09 8.66 -4.27
N PRO A 178 -12.43 9.82 -4.11
CA PRO A 178 -12.28 10.47 -2.81
C PRO A 178 -13.63 10.73 -2.11
N ARG A 179 -14.69 10.97 -2.89
CA ARG A 179 -16.05 11.18 -2.40
C ARG A 179 -16.64 9.90 -1.80
N ASP A 180 -16.45 8.75 -2.45
CA ASP A 180 -16.94 7.47 -1.95
C ASP A 180 -16.26 7.09 -0.63
N ILE A 181 -14.95 7.32 -0.54
CA ILE A 181 -14.18 7.16 0.69
C ILE A 181 -14.73 8.05 1.81
N TYR A 182 -14.96 9.32 1.52
CA TYR A 182 -15.47 10.27 2.51
C TYR A 182 -16.84 9.84 3.05
N TYR A 183 -17.79 9.48 2.19
CA TYR A 183 -19.10 9.05 2.63
C TYR A 183 -19.07 7.75 3.41
N TYR A 184 -18.24 6.79 2.99
CA TYR A 184 -18.06 5.56 3.73
C TYR A 184 -17.49 5.82 5.14
N MET A 185 -16.49 6.69 5.25
CA MET A 185 -15.94 7.07 6.56
C MET A 185 -16.98 7.74 7.45
N GLN A 186 -17.82 8.63 6.90
CA GLN A 186 -18.90 9.28 7.64
C GLN A 186 -19.99 8.30 8.06
N GLU A 187 -20.41 7.41 7.17
CA GLU A 187 -21.46 6.41 7.43
C GLU A 187 -21.07 5.45 8.58
N HIS A 188 -19.80 5.13 8.68
CA HIS A 188 -19.28 4.17 9.66
C HIS A 188 -18.52 4.82 10.83
N ASP A 189 -18.58 6.14 10.96
CA ASP A 189 -17.92 6.93 12.01
C ASP A 189 -16.43 6.57 12.18
N LEU A 190 -15.73 6.43 11.04
CA LEU A 190 -14.33 6.02 11.02
C LEU A 190 -13.40 7.18 11.38
N PRO A 191 -12.39 6.95 12.23
CA PRO A 191 -11.45 7.98 12.61
C PRO A 191 -10.64 8.48 11.43
N GLN A 192 -10.37 9.78 11.41
CA GLN A 192 -9.55 10.44 10.41
C GLN A 192 -8.10 10.53 10.88
N HIS A 193 -7.16 10.39 9.95
CA HIS A 193 -5.74 10.59 10.24
C HIS A 193 -5.48 12.04 10.69
N PRO A 194 -4.70 12.27 11.79
CA PRO A 194 -4.53 13.62 12.36
C PRO A 194 -3.94 14.65 11.39
N LEU A 195 -3.13 14.22 10.42
CA LEU A 195 -2.57 15.14 9.42
C LEU A 195 -3.59 15.60 8.36
N PHE A 196 -4.77 14.98 8.28
CA PHE A 196 -5.82 15.44 7.35
C PHE A 196 -6.26 16.86 7.68
N GLU A 197 -6.50 17.17 8.95
CA GLU A 197 -6.87 18.52 9.41
C GLU A 197 -5.75 19.55 9.20
N LYS A 198 -4.52 19.08 9.01
CA LYS A 198 -3.36 19.91 8.66
C LYS A 198 -3.18 20.09 7.15
N GLY A 199 -4.16 19.67 6.34
CA GLY A 199 -4.19 19.85 4.90
C GLY A 199 -3.46 18.77 4.09
N TYR A 200 -3.13 17.63 4.69
CA TYR A 200 -2.53 16.51 3.96
C TYR A 200 -3.61 15.63 3.32
N SER A 201 -3.57 15.45 2.03
CA SER A 201 -4.42 14.48 1.31
C SER A 201 -3.74 13.11 1.13
N THR A 202 -2.42 13.03 1.33
CA THR A 202 -1.63 11.79 1.33
C THR A 202 -0.52 11.87 2.37
N VAL A 203 -0.22 10.74 3.01
CA VAL A 203 0.86 10.64 4.01
C VAL A 203 1.73 9.42 3.72
N GLY A 204 3.03 9.56 3.88
CA GLY A 204 4.05 8.52 3.89
C GLY A 204 5.20 8.97 4.78
N ASP A 205 6.46 8.81 4.34
CA ASP A 205 7.61 9.25 5.11
C ASP A 205 7.59 10.78 5.28
N TRP A 206 8.02 11.28 6.45
CA TRP A 206 7.94 12.70 6.80
C TRP A 206 8.68 13.60 5.81
N HIS A 207 9.85 13.13 5.29
CA HIS A 207 10.65 13.88 4.33
C HIS A 207 10.04 13.93 2.91
N SER A 208 9.07 13.07 2.61
CA SER A 208 8.41 12.99 1.29
C SER A 208 6.95 13.43 1.32
N SER A 209 6.44 13.87 2.46
CA SER A 209 5.04 14.23 2.63
C SER A 209 4.92 15.69 3.03
N GLY A 210 3.98 16.37 2.44
CA GLY A 210 3.62 17.76 2.78
C GLY A 210 2.11 17.97 2.66
N PRO A 211 1.59 19.06 3.23
CA PRO A 211 0.22 19.47 2.97
C PRO A 211 0.07 19.84 1.49
N ASP A 212 -1.16 19.75 0.99
CA ASP A 212 -1.48 20.21 -0.36
C ASP A 212 -1.16 21.70 -0.49
N ALA A 213 -0.46 22.09 -1.56
CA ALA A 213 0.02 23.46 -1.76
C ALA A 213 -0.12 23.88 -3.22
N GLY A 214 -0.81 25.00 -3.45
CA GLY A 214 -1.01 25.54 -4.79
C GLY A 214 -1.78 24.57 -5.69
N GLU A 215 -1.20 24.24 -6.84
CA GLU A 215 -1.79 23.32 -7.82
C GLU A 215 -1.45 21.85 -7.53
N LEU A 216 -0.48 21.56 -6.65
CA LEU A 216 -0.06 20.20 -6.31
C LEU A 216 -0.92 19.64 -5.19
N SER A 217 -1.49 18.48 -5.42
CA SER A 217 -2.30 17.75 -4.44
C SER A 217 -2.02 16.25 -4.47
N GLY A 218 -2.36 15.58 -3.37
CA GLY A 218 -2.24 14.14 -3.27
C GLY A 218 -0.80 13.64 -3.50
N ARG A 219 -0.65 12.65 -4.38
CA ARG A 219 0.65 12.03 -4.64
C ARG A 219 1.61 12.89 -5.47
N GLU A 220 1.12 13.97 -6.07
CA GLU A 220 1.96 14.94 -6.78
C GLU A 220 2.86 15.73 -5.82
N THR A 221 2.50 15.81 -4.53
CA THR A 221 3.34 16.44 -3.50
C THR A 221 4.55 15.57 -3.10
N ARG A 222 4.57 14.27 -3.49
CA ARG A 222 5.62 13.34 -3.09
C ARG A 222 6.97 13.67 -3.69
N PHE A 223 7.99 13.75 -2.85
CA PHE A 223 9.37 14.06 -3.25
C PHE A 223 9.45 15.29 -4.18
N GLY A 224 8.63 16.33 -3.92
CA GLY A 224 8.57 17.50 -4.77
C GLY A 224 8.14 17.21 -6.22
N GLY A 225 7.37 16.14 -6.44
CA GLY A 225 6.89 15.72 -7.76
C GLY A 225 7.80 14.76 -8.52
N LEU A 226 8.99 14.45 -8.01
CA LEU A 226 9.98 13.60 -8.69
C LEU A 226 9.52 12.14 -8.87
N LYS A 227 8.79 11.58 -7.90
CA LYS A 227 8.32 10.19 -7.96
C LYS A 227 7.02 9.98 -7.17
N GLN A 228 5.97 9.59 -7.88
CA GLN A 228 4.65 9.35 -7.29
C GLN A 228 4.48 7.93 -6.76
N GLU A 229 5.15 6.92 -7.33
CA GLU A 229 5.04 5.52 -6.96
C GLU A 229 6.30 4.99 -6.24
N CYS A 230 6.09 4.22 -5.18
CA CYS A 230 7.18 3.70 -4.33
C CYS A 230 7.70 2.32 -4.71
N GLY A 231 7.30 1.77 -5.86
CA GLY A 231 7.73 0.45 -6.33
C GLY A 231 6.95 -0.74 -5.78
N ILE A 232 6.22 -0.61 -4.67
CA ILE A 232 5.43 -1.71 -4.07
C ILE A 232 4.44 -2.31 -5.07
N HIS A 233 3.80 -1.48 -5.89
CA HIS A 233 2.77 -1.88 -6.85
C HIS A 233 3.29 -2.04 -8.28
N LEU A 234 4.60 -2.01 -8.48
CA LEU A 234 5.21 -2.20 -9.79
C LEU A 234 5.57 -3.67 -10.02
N PRO A 235 5.47 -4.18 -11.26
CA PRO A 235 6.01 -5.48 -11.64
C PRO A 235 7.53 -5.55 -11.44
N GLN A 236 8.07 -6.77 -11.34
CA GLN A 236 9.51 -6.98 -11.09
C GLN A 236 10.38 -6.39 -12.22
N ASP A 237 9.96 -6.56 -13.46
CA ASP A 237 10.70 -6.05 -14.64
C ASP A 237 10.83 -4.52 -14.64
N ALA A 238 9.87 -3.81 -14.06
CA ALA A 238 9.94 -2.37 -13.91
C ALA A 238 10.93 -1.92 -12.81
N VAL A 239 11.30 -2.84 -11.91
CA VAL A 239 12.30 -2.60 -10.86
C VAL A 239 13.69 -3.06 -11.33
N GLU A 240 13.78 -4.15 -12.10
CA GLU A 240 15.04 -4.72 -12.63
C GLU A 240 15.55 -3.98 -13.87
N GLY A 241 14.66 -3.44 -14.71
CA GLY A 241 15.03 -2.63 -15.89
C GLY A 241 15.82 -1.35 -15.55
N LEU A 242 15.82 -0.98 -14.27
CA LEU A 242 16.60 0.14 -13.72
C LEU A 242 17.94 -0.30 -13.12
N MET A 243 18.20 -1.62 -13.06
CA MET A 243 19.47 -2.19 -12.61
C MET A 243 20.42 -2.59 -13.78
N GLY A 244 19.96 -2.47 -15.03
CA GLY A 244 20.75 -2.76 -16.22
C GLY A 244 21.64 -1.58 -16.58
N ASP A 245 22.96 -1.84 -16.55
CA ASP A 245 24.11 -1.04 -17.00
C ASP A 245 24.81 -0.20 -15.93
N GLY A 246 25.47 -0.90 -15.03
CA GLY A 246 26.42 -0.30 -14.10
C GLY A 246 27.41 -1.34 -13.56
N ILE A 247 28.30 -1.85 -14.43
CA ILE A 247 29.59 -2.41 -14.02
C ILE A 247 30.67 -1.40 -14.32
#